data_2abad1676c795e5ad915f55bb09884bb
#
_entry.id   2abad1676c795e5ad915f55bb09884bb
#
_cell.length_a   1.000
_cell.length_b   1.000
_cell.length_c   1.000
_cell.angle_alpha   90.00
_cell.angle_beta   90.00
_cell.angle_gamma   90.00
#
_symmetry.space_group_name_H-M   'P 1'
#
loop_
_entity.id
_entity.type
_entity.pdbx_description
1 polymer ?
#
loop_
_entity_poly.entity_id
_entity_poly.type
_entity_poly.pdbx_seq_one_letter_code
_entity_poly.pdbx_strand_id
1 'polypeptide(L)'
;MIPEGYRNILGSMENTEKAIKAVKDMFQDNLSAQLALLRVTAPMVVMSGMGLNDDLNGVESPVAFPVKGMDGSQAEIVHSLAKWKRVKLAQMKVPEGRGIYTDMNALRPEEELDNMHSIYVDQWDWEKVITPGQRSLEFLKKTVRRIYEAIKVTENKLYVEFPQIEPMLPEDIFFIHAEELLQMYPGLNPKEREDAVVKEHKAVFIIGIGAVLSDGQPHDGRSADYDDWSTANEDGYHGLNGDLLLWNPVLECSFEISSMGI
;
A
#
# COMPACT_ATOMS: atom_id res chain seq x y z
N MET A 1 18.41 3.82 11.14
CA MET A 1 18.86 3.88 12.58
C MET A 1 17.81 4.65 13.37
N ILE A 2 17.56 4.29 14.62
CA ILE A 2 16.65 5.07 15.50
C ILE A 2 17.24 6.48 15.64
N PRO A 3 16.42 7.55 15.44
CA PRO A 3 16.89 8.93 15.59
C PRO A 3 17.49 9.21 16.98
N GLU A 4 18.53 10.03 17.02
CA GLU A 4 19.15 10.42 18.30
C GLU A 4 18.12 11.13 19.20
N GLY A 5 18.03 10.68 20.46
CA GLY A 5 17.07 11.23 21.42
C GLY A 5 15.66 10.65 21.35
N TYR A 6 15.35 9.75 20.40
CA TYR A 6 14.06 9.09 20.37
C TYR A 6 13.76 8.34 21.66
N ARG A 7 12.55 8.50 22.16
CA ARG A 7 12.04 7.74 23.32
C ARG A 7 10.72 7.09 22.96
N ASN A 8 10.58 5.82 23.33
CA ASN A 8 9.33 5.12 23.17
C ASN A 8 8.24 5.79 24.04
N ILE A 9 7.29 6.47 23.39
CA ILE A 9 6.19 7.20 24.04
C ILE A 9 5.24 6.27 24.82
N LEU A 10 5.20 4.98 24.50
CA LEU A 10 4.42 3.96 25.21
C LEU A 10 5.13 3.43 26.46
N GLY A 11 6.38 3.82 26.69
CA GLY A 11 7.14 3.57 27.90
C GLY A 11 7.67 2.15 28.09
N SER A 12 7.14 1.14 27.36
CA SER A 12 7.61 -0.24 27.44
C SER A 12 7.40 -1.00 26.13
N MET A 13 8.18 -2.07 25.92
CA MET A 13 7.98 -3.00 24.81
C MET A 13 6.62 -3.70 24.90
N GLU A 14 6.16 -4.07 26.08
CA GLU A 14 4.86 -4.69 26.30
C GLU A 14 3.72 -3.80 25.80
N ASN A 15 3.75 -2.51 26.12
CA ASN A 15 2.74 -1.56 25.62
C ASN A 15 2.84 -1.37 24.11
N THR A 16 4.04 -1.40 23.55
CA THR A 16 4.25 -1.35 22.09
C THR A 16 3.59 -2.54 21.41
N GLU A 17 3.78 -3.76 21.90
CA GLU A 17 3.16 -4.96 21.34
C GLU A 17 1.61 -4.92 21.46
N LYS A 18 1.09 -4.42 22.58
CA LYS A 18 -0.36 -4.20 22.74
C LYS A 18 -0.90 -3.18 21.74
N ALA A 19 -0.19 -2.09 21.51
CA ALA A 19 -0.60 -1.07 20.55
C ALA A 19 -0.53 -1.58 19.10
N ILE A 20 0.50 -2.33 18.73
CA ILE A 20 0.62 -2.99 17.42
C ILE A 20 -0.59 -3.91 17.19
N LYS A 21 -0.90 -4.77 18.18
CA LYS A 21 -2.07 -5.65 18.07
C LYS A 21 -3.36 -4.86 17.92
N ALA A 22 -3.55 -3.82 18.73
CA ALA A 22 -4.74 -2.97 18.68
C ALA A 22 -4.91 -2.29 17.32
N VAL A 23 -3.84 -1.72 16.75
CA VAL A 23 -3.85 -1.13 15.40
C VAL A 23 -4.25 -2.17 14.36
N LYS A 24 -3.65 -3.37 14.41
CA LYS A 24 -3.94 -4.43 13.43
C LYS A 24 -5.41 -4.84 13.49
N ASP A 25 -5.95 -5.09 14.66
CA ASP A 25 -7.35 -5.50 14.82
C ASP A 25 -8.32 -4.39 14.38
N MET A 26 -8.11 -3.16 14.86
CA MET A 26 -8.99 -2.02 14.55
C MET A 26 -8.97 -1.65 13.06
N PHE A 27 -7.78 -1.60 12.45
CA PHE A 27 -7.66 -1.17 11.06
C PHE A 27 -8.28 -2.19 10.09
N GLN A 28 -8.02 -3.49 10.27
CA GLN A 28 -8.61 -4.51 9.38
C GLN A 28 -10.14 -4.50 9.44
N ASP A 29 -10.73 -4.28 10.63
CA ASP A 29 -12.18 -4.20 10.80
C ASP A 29 -12.75 -2.93 10.13
N ASN A 30 -12.09 -1.79 10.33
CA ASN A 30 -12.50 -0.52 9.72
C ASN A 30 -12.35 -0.56 8.19
N LEU A 31 -11.22 -1.07 7.66
CA LEU A 31 -10.98 -1.21 6.23
C LEU A 31 -12.01 -2.13 5.57
N SER A 32 -12.25 -3.31 6.19
CA SER A 32 -13.21 -4.28 5.65
C SER A 32 -14.63 -3.73 5.61
N ALA A 33 -15.03 -2.96 6.62
CA ALA A 33 -16.32 -2.28 6.65
C ALA A 33 -16.43 -1.19 5.58
N GLN A 34 -15.41 -0.34 5.44
CA GLN A 34 -15.40 0.76 4.46
C GLN A 34 -15.44 0.26 3.02
N LEU A 35 -14.72 -0.79 2.70
CA LEU A 35 -14.58 -1.29 1.34
C LEU A 35 -15.48 -2.50 1.01
N ALA A 36 -16.25 -3.03 1.98
CA ALA A 36 -17.06 -4.24 1.85
C ALA A 36 -16.22 -5.48 1.49
N LEU A 37 -15.15 -5.72 2.26
CA LEU A 37 -14.20 -6.81 2.06
C LEU A 37 -14.49 -7.99 2.99
N LEU A 38 -14.29 -9.20 2.48
CA LEU A 38 -14.28 -10.43 3.26
C LEU A 38 -12.83 -10.88 3.48
N ARG A 39 -12.44 -11.17 4.72
CA ARG A 39 -11.14 -11.76 5.00
C ARG A 39 -11.06 -13.18 4.45
N VAL A 40 -9.98 -13.49 3.73
CA VAL A 40 -9.67 -14.85 3.26
C VAL A 40 -8.27 -15.25 3.71
N THR A 41 -8.06 -16.54 3.90
CA THR A 41 -6.73 -17.08 4.23
C THR A 41 -5.87 -17.11 2.98
N ALA A 42 -4.71 -16.47 3.05
CA ALA A 42 -3.73 -16.43 1.97
C ALA A 42 -2.66 -17.51 2.12
N PRO A 43 -2.11 -18.03 1.01
CA PRO A 43 -0.89 -18.81 1.06
C PRO A 43 0.32 -17.89 1.29
N MET A 44 1.27 -18.36 2.09
CA MET A 44 2.62 -17.74 2.18
C MET A 44 3.55 -18.31 1.11
N VAL A 45 3.24 -19.50 0.61
CA VAL A 45 4.04 -20.24 -0.35
C VAL A 45 3.15 -20.70 -1.50
N VAL A 46 3.63 -20.52 -2.72
CA VAL A 46 3.00 -20.99 -3.95
C VAL A 46 3.98 -21.86 -4.75
N MET A 47 3.45 -22.70 -5.64
CA MET A 47 4.32 -23.46 -6.54
C MET A 47 4.88 -22.54 -7.63
N SER A 48 6.20 -22.63 -7.87
CA SER A 48 6.88 -21.86 -8.90
C SER A 48 6.28 -22.13 -10.29
N GLY A 49 6.20 -21.09 -11.10
CA GLY A 49 5.71 -21.19 -12.48
C GLY A 49 4.19 -21.26 -12.62
N MET A 50 3.41 -21.14 -11.54
CA MET A 50 1.94 -21.10 -11.64
C MET A 50 1.38 -19.72 -11.98
N GLY A 51 2.21 -18.67 -12.03
CA GLY A 51 1.78 -17.30 -12.30
C GLY A 51 0.91 -16.71 -11.18
N LEU A 52 1.03 -17.21 -9.95
CA LEU A 52 0.27 -16.74 -8.78
C LEU A 52 1.05 -15.79 -7.90
N ASN A 53 2.39 -15.85 -7.94
CA ASN A 53 3.25 -14.86 -7.32
C ASN A 53 3.32 -13.63 -8.21
N ASP A 54 3.31 -12.44 -7.62
CA ASP A 54 3.43 -11.21 -8.38
C ASP A 54 4.90 -10.94 -8.73
N ASP A 55 5.13 -10.39 -9.92
CA ASP A 55 6.47 -10.16 -10.43
C ASP A 55 7.07 -8.80 -9.98
N LEU A 56 6.32 -8.03 -9.17
CA LEU A 56 6.67 -6.66 -8.74
C LEU A 56 7.09 -5.79 -9.95
N ASN A 57 8.33 -5.30 -9.97
CA ASN A 57 8.87 -4.53 -11.09
C ASN A 57 9.38 -5.43 -12.24
N GLY A 58 9.32 -6.77 -12.07
CA GLY A 58 9.73 -7.75 -13.07
C GLY A 58 11.23 -8.06 -13.09
N VAL A 59 11.96 -7.58 -12.10
CA VAL A 59 13.41 -7.82 -11.93
C VAL A 59 13.74 -8.60 -10.66
N GLU A 60 12.84 -8.60 -9.68
CA GLU A 60 13.02 -9.25 -8.39
C GLU A 60 12.89 -10.77 -8.51
N SER A 61 13.70 -11.49 -7.75
CA SER A 61 13.70 -12.94 -7.69
C SER A 61 13.09 -13.45 -6.38
N PRO A 62 12.08 -14.34 -6.44
CA PRO A 62 11.48 -14.89 -5.23
C PRO A 62 12.44 -15.83 -4.49
N VAL A 63 12.27 -15.95 -3.18
CA VAL A 63 12.91 -17.00 -2.40
C VAL A 63 12.27 -18.33 -2.77
N ALA A 64 12.99 -19.16 -3.53
CA ALA A 64 12.52 -20.46 -4.01
C ALA A 64 13.26 -21.61 -3.32
N PHE A 65 12.57 -22.75 -3.15
CA PHE A 65 13.12 -23.94 -2.54
C PHE A 65 12.47 -25.21 -3.10
N PRO A 66 13.21 -26.35 -3.12
CA PRO A 66 12.67 -27.63 -3.59
C PRO A 66 11.65 -28.20 -2.59
N VAL A 67 10.59 -28.81 -3.11
CA VAL A 67 9.55 -29.46 -2.30
C VAL A 67 9.85 -30.96 -2.18
N LYS A 68 10.04 -31.43 -0.95
CA LYS A 68 10.30 -32.86 -0.68
C LYS A 68 9.09 -33.70 -1.11
N GLY A 69 9.34 -34.71 -1.93
CA GLY A 69 8.30 -35.65 -2.44
C GLY A 69 7.59 -35.14 -3.72
N MET A 70 8.05 -34.04 -4.28
CA MET A 70 7.59 -33.49 -5.56
C MET A 70 8.81 -33.30 -6.48
N ASP A 71 9.37 -34.39 -7.01
CA ASP A 71 10.62 -34.40 -7.77
C ASP A 71 10.64 -33.34 -8.88
N GLY A 72 11.66 -32.45 -8.82
CA GLY A 72 11.86 -31.39 -9.77
C GLY A 72 10.96 -30.15 -9.58
N SER A 73 10.02 -30.19 -8.64
CA SER A 73 9.15 -29.06 -8.34
C SER A 73 9.75 -28.15 -7.30
N GLN A 74 9.58 -26.84 -7.52
CA GLN A 74 9.97 -25.80 -6.57
C GLN A 74 8.74 -25.05 -6.07
N ALA A 75 8.83 -24.57 -4.86
CA ALA A 75 7.90 -23.60 -4.30
C ALA A 75 8.63 -22.29 -4.04
N GLU A 76 7.90 -21.20 -3.99
CA GLU A 76 8.42 -19.88 -3.74
C GLU A 76 7.59 -19.15 -2.69
N ILE A 77 8.26 -18.32 -1.89
CA ILE A 77 7.60 -17.42 -0.95
C ILE A 77 7.04 -16.24 -1.74
N VAL A 78 5.83 -15.82 -1.43
CA VAL A 78 5.15 -14.76 -2.18
C VAL A 78 5.81 -13.39 -1.96
N HIS A 79 5.84 -12.57 -3.02
CA HIS A 79 6.20 -11.16 -2.98
C HIS A 79 4.98 -10.27 -2.69
N SER A 80 3.84 -10.63 -3.30
CA SER A 80 2.53 -10.01 -3.22
C SER A 80 1.49 -11.02 -3.71
N LEU A 81 0.21 -10.74 -3.55
CA LEU A 81 -0.87 -11.69 -3.84
C LEU A 81 -2.00 -11.10 -4.72
N ALA A 82 -1.73 -10.06 -5.53
CA ALA A 82 -2.73 -9.48 -6.40
C ALA A 82 -3.30 -10.51 -7.40
N LYS A 83 -2.43 -11.21 -8.13
CA LYS A 83 -2.83 -12.28 -9.08
C LYS A 83 -3.61 -13.40 -8.37
N TRP A 84 -3.12 -13.87 -7.23
CA TRP A 84 -3.80 -14.90 -6.45
C TRP A 84 -5.19 -14.46 -6.00
N LYS A 85 -5.33 -13.22 -5.50
CA LYS A 85 -6.62 -12.69 -5.05
C LYS A 85 -7.62 -12.57 -6.20
N ARG A 86 -7.19 -12.17 -7.41
CA ARG A 86 -8.05 -12.13 -8.59
C ARG A 86 -8.58 -13.51 -8.96
N VAL A 87 -7.73 -14.54 -8.92
CA VAL A 87 -8.17 -15.94 -9.07
C VAL A 87 -9.16 -16.34 -7.97
N LYS A 88 -8.88 -15.95 -6.72
CA LYS A 88 -9.75 -16.23 -5.57
C LYS A 88 -11.11 -15.56 -5.68
N LEU A 89 -11.18 -14.29 -6.10
CA LEU A 89 -12.41 -13.57 -6.38
C LEU A 89 -13.29 -14.32 -7.42
N ALA A 90 -12.66 -14.78 -8.50
CA ALA A 90 -13.36 -15.56 -9.55
C ALA A 90 -13.86 -16.90 -9.03
N GLN A 91 -13.04 -17.67 -8.29
CA GLN A 91 -13.43 -18.94 -7.68
C GLN A 91 -14.61 -18.80 -6.71
N MET A 92 -14.61 -17.74 -5.91
CA MET A 92 -15.67 -17.43 -4.94
C MET A 92 -16.88 -16.77 -5.57
N LYS A 93 -16.81 -16.39 -6.86
CA LYS A 93 -17.86 -15.64 -7.56
C LYS A 93 -18.29 -14.39 -6.77
N VAL A 94 -17.30 -13.64 -6.29
CA VAL A 94 -17.56 -12.43 -5.50
C VAL A 94 -18.28 -11.41 -6.38
N PRO A 95 -19.43 -10.86 -5.95
CA PRO A 95 -20.19 -9.93 -6.76
C PRO A 95 -19.55 -8.54 -6.82
N GLU A 96 -19.96 -7.75 -7.82
CA GLU A 96 -19.57 -6.35 -7.97
C GLU A 96 -19.83 -5.54 -6.68
N GLY A 97 -18.93 -4.62 -6.39
CA GLY A 97 -18.98 -3.76 -5.20
C GLY A 97 -18.46 -4.42 -3.93
N ARG A 98 -18.13 -5.72 -3.97
CA ARG A 98 -17.51 -6.46 -2.85
C ARG A 98 -16.11 -6.92 -3.22
N GLY A 99 -15.33 -7.27 -2.19
CA GLY A 99 -13.96 -7.73 -2.38
C GLY A 99 -13.51 -8.69 -1.29
N ILE A 100 -12.24 -9.02 -1.34
CA ILE A 100 -11.54 -9.83 -0.33
C ILE A 100 -10.30 -9.10 0.14
N TYR A 101 -9.84 -9.39 1.35
CA TYR A 101 -8.53 -9.01 1.83
C TYR A 101 -7.83 -10.17 2.54
N THR A 102 -6.54 -10.08 2.59
CA THR A 102 -5.68 -10.99 3.35
C THR A 102 -4.83 -10.19 4.33
N ASP A 103 -4.58 -10.78 5.47
CA ASP A 103 -3.52 -10.39 6.39
C ASP A 103 -2.34 -11.31 6.04
N MET A 104 -1.38 -10.81 5.28
CA MET A 104 -0.36 -11.62 4.64
C MET A 104 1.05 -11.21 5.02
N ASN A 105 1.95 -12.17 4.92
CA ASN A 105 3.38 -11.94 4.99
C ASN A 105 4.05 -12.30 3.67
N ALA A 106 5.08 -11.54 3.31
CA ALA A 106 5.88 -11.75 2.11
C ALA A 106 7.36 -11.59 2.41
N LEU A 107 8.21 -12.09 1.51
CA LEU A 107 9.66 -11.85 1.55
C LEU A 107 10.10 -11.18 0.25
N ARG A 108 10.83 -10.08 0.40
CA ARG A 108 11.45 -9.33 -0.70
C ARG A 108 12.96 -9.29 -0.46
N PRO A 109 13.72 -10.31 -0.88
CA PRO A 109 15.14 -10.46 -0.52
C PRO A 109 16.04 -9.36 -1.11
N GLU A 110 15.60 -8.70 -2.18
CA GLU A 110 16.36 -7.65 -2.88
C GLU A 110 15.95 -6.23 -2.44
N GLU A 111 15.14 -6.10 -1.37
CA GLU A 111 14.72 -4.80 -0.82
C GLU A 111 15.91 -3.99 -0.29
N GLU A 112 15.95 -2.70 -0.59
CA GLU A 112 16.91 -1.77 0.01
C GLU A 112 16.51 -1.44 1.44
N LEU A 113 17.33 -1.88 2.40
CA LEU A 113 17.00 -1.81 3.83
C LEU A 113 17.26 -0.43 4.43
N ASP A 114 16.24 0.13 5.03
CA ASP A 114 16.34 1.38 5.80
C ASP A 114 15.49 1.33 7.08
N ASN A 115 15.04 2.49 7.59
CA ASN A 115 14.16 2.54 8.75
C ASN A 115 12.70 2.17 8.45
N MET A 116 12.31 2.13 7.18
CA MET A 116 10.93 1.89 6.72
C MET A 116 10.80 0.61 5.89
N HIS A 117 11.90 0.14 5.26
CA HIS A 117 11.92 -1.01 4.37
C HIS A 117 12.63 -2.21 5.00
N SER A 118 12.01 -3.36 4.87
CA SER A 118 12.50 -4.66 5.37
C SER A 118 12.30 -5.75 4.32
N ILE A 119 13.17 -6.76 4.34
CA ILE A 119 12.97 -7.96 3.53
C ILE A 119 11.67 -8.71 3.91
N TYR A 120 11.20 -8.54 5.14
CA TYR A 120 9.94 -9.10 5.62
C TYR A 120 8.84 -8.05 5.51
N VAL A 121 7.77 -8.40 4.78
CA VAL A 121 6.60 -7.56 4.58
C VAL A 121 5.41 -8.14 5.32
N ASP A 122 4.73 -7.31 6.09
CA ASP A 122 3.49 -7.61 6.81
C ASP A 122 2.45 -6.58 6.36
N GLN A 123 1.44 -7.01 5.59
CA GLN A 123 0.50 -6.09 4.96
C GLN A 123 -0.93 -6.64 4.89
N TRP A 124 -1.91 -5.74 4.88
CA TRP A 124 -3.26 -6.03 4.42
C TRP A 124 -3.32 -5.81 2.92
N ASP A 125 -3.48 -6.89 2.19
CA ASP A 125 -3.54 -6.87 0.74
C ASP A 125 -4.99 -7.17 0.29
N TRP A 126 -5.59 -6.32 -0.53
CA TRP A 126 -6.99 -6.41 -0.89
C TRP A 126 -7.24 -6.28 -2.39
N GLU A 127 -8.34 -6.89 -2.86
CA GLU A 127 -8.86 -6.77 -4.22
C GLU A 127 -10.38 -6.64 -4.18
N LYS A 128 -10.94 -5.79 -5.04
CA LYS A 128 -12.38 -5.53 -5.10
C LYS A 128 -12.90 -5.63 -6.52
N VAL A 129 -14.07 -6.28 -6.68
CA VAL A 129 -14.74 -6.35 -7.99
C VAL A 129 -15.45 -5.05 -8.26
N ILE A 130 -15.13 -4.43 -9.39
CA ILE A 130 -15.73 -3.19 -9.87
C ILE A 130 -16.36 -3.37 -11.25
N THR A 131 -17.27 -2.49 -11.62
CA THR A 131 -17.83 -2.44 -12.98
C THR A 131 -16.91 -1.67 -13.93
N PRO A 132 -16.99 -1.90 -15.26
CA PRO A 132 -16.25 -1.09 -16.22
C PRO A 132 -16.51 0.42 -16.09
N GLY A 133 -17.73 0.84 -15.74
CA GLY A 133 -18.06 2.25 -15.53
C GLY A 133 -17.47 2.88 -14.26
N GLN A 134 -16.88 2.07 -13.39
CA GLN A 134 -16.17 2.52 -12.20
C GLN A 134 -14.67 2.73 -12.43
N ARG A 135 -14.15 2.43 -13.63
CA ARG A 135 -12.78 2.78 -14.00
C ARG A 135 -12.68 4.29 -14.29
N SER A 136 -12.57 5.08 -13.24
CA SER A 136 -12.49 6.54 -13.29
C SER A 136 -11.69 7.11 -12.13
N LEU A 137 -11.15 8.30 -12.32
CA LEU A 137 -10.43 9.03 -11.29
C LEU A 137 -11.33 9.38 -10.08
N GLU A 138 -12.61 9.67 -10.35
CA GLU A 138 -13.58 9.91 -9.28
C GLU A 138 -13.75 8.68 -8.38
N PHE A 139 -13.85 7.49 -8.97
CA PHE A 139 -13.96 6.25 -8.21
C PHE A 139 -12.68 5.94 -7.41
N LEU A 140 -11.51 6.19 -8.00
CA LEU A 140 -10.22 6.08 -7.30
C LEU A 140 -10.19 7.02 -6.09
N LYS A 141 -10.40 8.32 -6.30
CA LYS A 141 -10.43 9.32 -5.22
C LYS A 141 -11.44 8.97 -4.11
N LYS A 142 -12.62 8.45 -4.48
CA LYS A 142 -13.63 7.99 -3.52
C LYS A 142 -13.16 6.78 -2.71
N THR A 143 -12.48 5.85 -3.35
CA THR A 143 -11.94 4.66 -2.67
C THR A 143 -10.82 5.05 -1.70
N VAL A 144 -9.92 5.93 -2.12
CA VAL A 144 -8.86 6.48 -1.28
C VAL A 144 -9.42 7.18 -0.04
N ARG A 145 -10.46 8.03 -0.20
CA ARG A 145 -11.11 8.67 0.97
C ARG A 145 -11.70 7.67 1.95
N ARG A 146 -12.25 6.54 1.48
CA ARG A 146 -12.76 5.48 2.37
C ARG A 146 -11.64 4.77 3.13
N ILE A 147 -10.49 4.55 2.48
CA ILE A 147 -9.31 3.98 3.15
C ILE A 147 -8.79 4.98 4.19
N TYR A 148 -8.68 6.24 3.81
CA TYR A 148 -8.25 7.30 4.70
C TYR A 148 -9.18 7.44 5.92
N GLU A 149 -10.48 7.33 5.73
CA GLU A 149 -11.46 7.29 6.84
C GLU A 149 -11.23 6.08 7.77
N ALA A 150 -10.93 4.90 7.22
CA ALA A 150 -10.57 3.74 8.04
C ALA A 150 -9.31 4.00 8.89
N ILE A 151 -8.31 4.70 8.35
CA ILE A 151 -7.09 5.10 9.06
C ILE A 151 -7.42 6.09 10.18
N LYS A 152 -8.19 7.16 9.88
CA LYS A 152 -8.60 8.16 10.88
C LYS A 152 -9.41 7.56 12.02
N VAL A 153 -10.36 6.68 11.71
CA VAL A 153 -11.15 5.98 12.75
C VAL A 153 -10.23 5.12 13.61
N THR A 154 -9.23 4.47 13.02
CA THR A 154 -8.26 3.67 13.75
C THR A 154 -7.38 4.54 14.64
N GLU A 155 -6.87 5.66 14.14
CA GLU A 155 -6.08 6.63 14.91
C GLU A 155 -6.86 7.14 16.14
N ASN A 156 -8.11 7.54 15.95
CA ASN A 156 -8.95 8.02 17.06
C ASN A 156 -9.26 6.93 18.10
N LYS A 157 -9.53 5.71 17.67
CA LYS A 157 -9.74 4.57 18.60
C LYS A 157 -8.46 4.24 19.36
N LEU A 158 -7.31 4.28 18.67
CA LEU A 158 -6.01 4.05 19.28
C LEU A 158 -5.70 5.10 20.35
N TYR A 159 -6.00 6.37 20.09
CA TYR A 159 -5.85 7.45 21.08
C TYR A 159 -6.68 7.21 22.34
N VAL A 160 -7.90 6.66 22.22
CA VAL A 160 -8.74 6.33 23.39
C VAL A 160 -8.08 5.25 24.25
N GLU A 161 -7.43 4.25 23.63
CA GLU A 161 -6.77 3.16 24.34
C GLU A 161 -5.35 3.51 24.79
N PHE A 162 -4.64 4.31 23.99
CA PHE A 162 -3.26 4.77 24.24
C PHE A 162 -3.16 6.30 24.09
N PRO A 163 -3.57 7.07 25.12
CA PRO A 163 -3.63 8.54 25.04
C PRO A 163 -2.28 9.24 24.76
N GLN A 164 -1.17 8.52 24.85
CA GLN A 164 0.16 9.02 24.49
C GLN A 164 0.35 9.15 22.96
N ILE A 165 -0.49 8.45 22.16
CA ILE A 165 -0.49 8.50 20.70
C ILE A 165 -1.54 9.52 20.29
N GLU A 166 -1.17 10.80 20.26
CA GLU A 166 -2.11 11.87 19.89
C GLU A 166 -2.44 11.80 18.39
N PRO A 167 -3.73 11.99 18.01
CA PRO A 167 -4.12 12.09 16.61
C PRO A 167 -3.42 13.26 15.91
N MET A 168 -2.93 13.01 14.69
CA MET A 168 -2.18 14.00 13.92
C MET A 168 -2.65 14.12 12.46
N LEU A 169 -3.54 13.25 12.02
CA LEU A 169 -4.02 13.23 10.65
C LEU A 169 -5.01 14.38 10.38
N PRO A 170 -4.89 15.09 9.25
CA PRO A 170 -5.82 16.15 8.86
C PRO A 170 -7.22 15.59 8.58
N GLU A 171 -8.20 16.49 8.49
CA GLU A 171 -9.60 16.12 8.21
C GLU A 171 -9.73 15.43 6.87
N ASP A 172 -9.11 15.98 5.83
CA ASP A 172 -9.14 15.47 4.46
C ASP A 172 -7.74 15.12 3.96
N ILE A 173 -7.68 14.11 3.09
CA ILE A 173 -6.47 13.76 2.34
C ILE A 173 -6.32 14.69 1.13
N PHE A 174 -5.11 15.17 0.89
CA PHE A 174 -4.78 15.97 -0.28
C PHE A 174 -4.49 15.08 -1.49
N PHE A 175 -5.01 15.45 -2.66
CA PHE A 175 -4.78 14.74 -3.92
C PHE A 175 -3.94 15.61 -4.85
N ILE A 176 -2.91 15.02 -5.47
CA ILE A 176 -2.07 15.66 -6.47
C ILE A 176 -1.64 14.64 -7.52
N HIS A 177 -1.53 15.06 -8.78
CA HIS A 177 -0.96 14.22 -9.81
C HIS A 177 0.58 14.31 -9.79
N ALA A 178 1.27 13.21 -10.14
CA ALA A 178 2.74 13.17 -10.18
C ALA A 178 3.35 14.26 -11.09
N GLU A 179 2.67 14.58 -12.20
CA GLU A 179 3.07 15.68 -13.09
C GLU A 179 2.93 17.05 -12.43
N GLU A 180 1.85 17.31 -11.70
CA GLU A 180 1.67 18.56 -10.95
C GLU A 180 2.71 18.70 -9.85
N LEU A 181 3.03 17.58 -9.19
CA LEU A 181 4.08 17.52 -8.16
C LEU A 181 5.47 17.82 -8.74
N LEU A 182 5.77 17.31 -9.94
CA LEU A 182 6.99 17.66 -10.68
C LEU A 182 7.04 19.16 -11.00
N GLN A 183 5.94 19.73 -11.49
CA GLN A 183 5.86 21.16 -11.82
C GLN A 183 5.98 22.06 -10.57
N MET A 184 5.46 21.61 -9.43
CA MET A 184 5.54 22.33 -8.15
C MET A 184 6.98 22.36 -7.61
N TYR A 185 7.72 21.25 -7.78
CA TYR A 185 9.08 21.09 -7.26
C TYR A 185 10.08 20.57 -8.33
N PRO A 186 10.33 21.30 -9.43
CA PRO A 186 11.08 20.80 -10.58
C PRO A 186 12.56 20.53 -10.29
N GLY A 187 13.11 21.10 -9.22
CA GLY A 187 14.51 20.92 -8.80
C GLY A 187 14.75 19.78 -7.81
N LEU A 188 13.69 19.13 -7.35
CA LEU A 188 13.78 18.04 -6.37
C LEU A 188 13.68 16.68 -7.06
N ASN A 189 14.33 15.67 -6.49
CA ASN A 189 14.10 14.28 -6.89
C ASN A 189 12.71 13.78 -6.41
N PRO A 190 12.21 12.62 -6.90
CA PRO A 190 10.88 12.14 -6.53
C PRO A 190 10.64 12.04 -5.02
N LYS A 191 11.60 11.49 -4.27
CA LYS A 191 11.47 11.34 -2.81
C LYS A 191 11.45 12.68 -2.07
N GLU A 192 12.28 13.63 -2.51
CA GLU A 192 12.28 14.99 -1.96
C GLU A 192 10.96 15.73 -2.25
N ARG A 193 10.34 15.49 -3.42
CA ARG A 193 9.01 16.02 -3.77
C ARG A 193 7.93 15.48 -2.83
N GLU A 194 7.95 14.17 -2.58
CA GLU A 194 7.06 13.53 -1.60
C GLU A 194 7.23 14.14 -0.22
N ASP A 195 8.46 14.22 0.27
CA ASP A 195 8.75 14.80 1.59
C ASP A 195 8.24 16.25 1.70
N ALA A 196 8.41 17.05 0.66
CA ALA A 196 7.96 18.45 0.65
C ALA A 196 6.43 18.54 0.73
N VAL A 197 5.69 17.84 -0.15
CA VAL A 197 4.22 17.92 -0.20
C VAL A 197 3.58 17.26 1.02
N VAL A 198 4.11 16.13 1.48
CA VAL A 198 3.57 15.41 2.64
C VAL A 198 3.88 16.16 3.95
N LYS A 199 5.01 16.86 4.04
CA LYS A 199 5.31 17.74 5.16
C LYS A 199 4.29 18.88 5.30
N GLU A 200 3.83 19.43 4.18
CA GLU A 200 2.84 20.49 4.14
C GLU A 200 1.44 19.97 4.48
N HIS A 201 0.99 18.95 3.77
CA HIS A 201 -0.41 18.45 3.83
C HIS A 201 -0.64 17.31 4.83
N LYS A 202 0.41 16.69 5.39
CA LYS A 202 0.39 15.57 6.36
C LYS A 202 -0.16 14.24 5.82
N ALA A 203 -1.13 14.27 4.93
CA ALA A 203 -1.70 13.10 4.26
C ALA A 203 -1.94 13.44 2.79
N VAL A 204 -1.31 12.70 1.89
CA VAL A 204 -1.32 12.96 0.44
C VAL A 204 -1.57 11.67 -0.32
N PHE A 205 -2.35 11.74 -1.40
CA PHE A 205 -2.42 10.69 -2.41
C PHE A 205 -1.86 11.21 -3.72
N ILE A 206 -0.74 10.62 -4.18
CA ILE A 206 -0.09 10.97 -5.44
C ILE A 206 -0.63 10.06 -6.52
N ILE A 207 -1.23 10.66 -7.56
CA ILE A 207 -1.91 9.97 -8.66
C ILE A 207 -0.95 9.82 -9.85
N GLY A 208 -1.07 8.71 -10.62
CA GLY A 208 -0.40 8.55 -11.92
C GLY A 208 1.07 8.16 -11.81
N ILE A 209 1.43 7.40 -10.78
CA ILE A 209 2.79 6.89 -10.59
C ILE A 209 3.06 5.77 -11.60
N GLY A 210 4.26 5.75 -12.20
CA GLY A 210 4.69 4.81 -13.24
C GLY A 210 4.65 5.36 -14.66
N ALA A 211 3.84 6.41 -14.91
CA ALA A 211 3.86 7.10 -16.20
C ALA A 211 5.11 7.98 -16.36
N VAL A 212 5.61 8.07 -17.60
CA VAL A 212 6.70 9.01 -17.93
C VAL A 212 6.17 10.44 -17.84
N LEU A 213 6.80 11.25 -17.02
CA LEU A 213 6.46 12.66 -16.81
C LEU A 213 7.12 13.56 -17.86
N SER A 214 6.84 14.86 -17.83
CA SER A 214 7.38 15.84 -18.79
C SER A 214 8.88 16.00 -18.74
N ASP A 215 9.56 15.58 -17.67
CA ASP A 215 11.02 15.53 -17.56
C ASP A 215 11.65 14.27 -18.17
N GLY A 216 10.83 13.35 -18.70
CA GLY A 216 11.26 12.12 -19.36
C GLY A 216 11.51 10.94 -18.41
N GLN A 217 11.18 11.09 -17.12
CA GLN A 217 11.33 10.03 -16.11
C GLN A 217 9.97 9.73 -15.44
N PRO A 218 9.70 8.51 -14.97
CA PRO A 218 8.57 8.25 -14.09
C PRO A 218 8.85 8.83 -12.71
N HIS A 219 7.77 9.08 -11.95
CA HIS A 219 7.91 9.46 -10.54
C HIS A 219 8.54 8.31 -9.73
N ASP A 220 8.02 7.09 -9.93
CA ASP A 220 8.54 5.85 -9.36
C ASP A 220 8.19 4.66 -10.26
N GLY A 221 8.82 3.49 -10.00
CA GLY A 221 8.51 2.22 -10.65
C GLY A 221 7.16 1.65 -10.22
N ARG A 222 6.52 0.87 -11.12
CA ARG A 222 5.24 0.21 -10.83
C ARG A 222 5.13 -1.16 -11.46
N SER A 223 4.34 -2.01 -10.83
CA SER A 223 4.01 -3.34 -11.35
C SER A 223 2.93 -3.25 -12.43
N ALA A 224 3.26 -3.71 -13.63
CA ALA A 224 2.30 -3.80 -14.72
C ALA A 224 1.18 -4.84 -14.47
N ASP A 225 1.33 -5.68 -13.46
CA ASP A 225 0.39 -6.75 -13.16
C ASP A 225 -0.95 -6.23 -12.62
N TYR A 226 -0.95 -5.10 -11.92
CA TYR A 226 -2.13 -4.60 -11.21
C TYR A 226 -2.28 -3.08 -11.18
N ASP A 227 -1.32 -2.31 -11.70
CA ASP A 227 -1.39 -0.86 -11.76
C ASP A 227 -1.73 -0.33 -13.15
N ASP A 228 -2.54 0.71 -13.21
CA ASP A 228 -2.89 1.40 -14.46
C ASP A 228 -2.42 2.85 -14.43
N TRP A 229 -1.22 3.08 -14.95
CA TRP A 229 -0.67 4.43 -15.16
C TRP A 229 -0.87 4.95 -16.59
N SER A 230 -1.55 4.19 -17.46
CA SER A 230 -1.66 4.48 -18.90
C SER A 230 -2.99 5.09 -19.31
N THR A 231 -4.06 4.81 -18.58
CA THR A 231 -5.40 5.33 -18.92
C THR A 231 -5.46 6.84 -18.70
N ALA A 232 -5.92 7.57 -19.73
CA ALA A 232 -6.20 9.00 -19.60
C ALA A 232 -7.31 9.24 -18.59
N ASN A 233 -7.14 10.22 -17.71
CA ASN A 233 -8.10 10.55 -16.67
C ASN A 233 -8.78 11.91 -16.92
N GLU A 234 -9.78 12.21 -16.09
CA GLU A 234 -10.64 13.38 -16.24
C GLU A 234 -9.91 14.72 -15.98
N ASP A 235 -8.78 14.70 -15.29
CA ASP A 235 -7.96 15.88 -14.99
C ASP A 235 -6.98 16.22 -16.13
N GLY A 236 -7.00 15.45 -17.24
CA GLY A 236 -6.16 15.65 -18.41
C GLY A 236 -4.78 15.00 -18.34
N TYR A 237 -4.54 14.18 -17.33
CA TYR A 237 -3.33 13.39 -17.15
C TYR A 237 -3.57 11.91 -17.46
N HIS A 238 -2.62 11.05 -17.10
CA HIS A 238 -2.74 9.60 -17.21
C HIS A 238 -2.59 8.95 -15.84
N GLY A 239 -3.26 7.83 -15.68
CA GLY A 239 -3.17 6.99 -14.49
C GLY A 239 -4.45 6.96 -13.65
N LEU A 240 -4.81 5.74 -13.26
CA LEU A 240 -5.87 5.41 -12.30
C LEU A 240 -5.27 4.62 -11.13
N ASN A 241 -4.07 5.00 -10.71
CA ASN A 241 -3.30 4.41 -9.62
C ASN A 241 -2.63 5.50 -8.79
N GLY A 242 -2.01 5.13 -7.72
CA GLY A 242 -1.22 6.05 -6.89
C GLY A 242 -0.90 5.51 -5.51
N ASP A 243 -0.20 6.35 -4.74
CA ASP A 243 0.27 6.06 -3.41
C ASP A 243 -0.32 6.99 -2.37
N LEU A 244 -0.68 6.41 -1.23
CA LEU A 244 -1.10 7.13 -0.04
C LEU A 244 0.10 7.26 0.90
N LEU A 245 0.51 8.52 1.12
CA LEU A 245 1.64 8.87 1.97
C LEU A 245 1.17 9.67 3.18
N LEU A 246 1.76 9.37 4.33
CA LEU A 246 1.59 10.13 5.56
C LEU A 246 2.92 10.74 6.00
N TRP A 247 2.87 11.84 6.73
CA TRP A 247 4.04 12.42 7.35
C TRP A 247 4.49 11.62 8.56
N ASN A 248 5.73 11.17 8.57
CA ASN A 248 6.34 10.53 9.72
C ASN A 248 7.11 11.58 10.55
N PRO A 249 6.59 12.02 11.72
CA PRO A 249 7.23 13.08 12.49
C PRO A 249 8.50 12.61 13.23
N VAL A 250 8.69 11.30 13.36
CA VAL A 250 9.89 10.73 14.03
C VAL A 250 11.08 10.70 13.08
N LEU A 251 10.84 10.33 11.82
CA LEU A 251 11.88 10.28 10.79
C LEU A 251 11.97 11.57 9.97
N GLU A 252 11.01 12.48 10.15
CA GLU A 252 10.88 13.76 9.42
C GLU A 252 10.85 13.57 7.88
N CYS A 253 10.15 12.54 7.41
CA CYS A 253 9.99 12.22 6.00
C CYS A 253 8.58 11.73 5.67
N SER A 254 8.27 11.62 4.39
CA SER A 254 7.07 10.93 3.90
C SER A 254 7.18 9.42 4.15
N PHE A 255 6.05 8.78 4.39
CA PHE A 255 5.94 7.35 4.58
C PHE A 255 4.78 6.81 3.73
N GLU A 256 5.10 6.01 2.73
CA GLU A 256 4.09 5.31 1.94
C GLU A 256 3.44 4.21 2.79
N ILE A 257 2.13 4.29 2.94
CA ILE A 257 1.37 3.32 3.73
C ILE A 257 0.44 2.46 2.88
N SER A 258 0.18 2.84 1.65
CA SER A 258 -0.65 2.08 0.72
C SER A 258 -0.39 2.48 -0.72
N SER A 259 -0.32 1.48 -1.58
CA SER A 259 -0.30 1.62 -3.03
C SER A 259 -1.54 0.96 -3.61
N MET A 260 -2.16 1.56 -4.62
CA MET A 260 -3.35 1.00 -5.25
C MET A 260 -3.56 1.49 -6.68
N GLY A 261 -4.27 0.68 -7.46
CA GLY A 261 -4.71 1.01 -8.82
C GLY A 261 -6.07 0.38 -9.13
N ILE A 262 -6.64 0.81 -10.26
CA ILE A 262 -7.91 0.30 -10.78
C ILE A 262 -7.66 -0.51 -12.06
#